data_304aa328c680f356eda09a36df1eeb81
#
_entry.id   304aa328c680f356eda09a36df1eeb81
#
_cell.length_a   1.000
_cell.length_b   1.000
_cell.length_c   1.000
_cell.angle_alpha   90.00
_cell.angle_beta   90.00
_cell.angle_gamma   90.00
#
_symmetry.space_group_name_H-M   'P 1'
#
loop_
_entity.id
_entity.type
_entity.pdbx_description
1 polymer ?
#
loop_
_entity_poly.entity_id
_entity_poly.type
_entity_poly.pdbx_seq_one_letter_code
_entity_poly.pdbx_strand_id
1 'polypeptide(L)'
;MKIAVIQMLVGDDKLLNLDRACDFVAQAAQGGAQVAVLPEMFNCPYKTENFPVYAEKAGGHSWQRLSDAARQNDVYVVGGSLPEADDAGRVFNSSYVFDRKGRQIGKHRKAH
;
A
#
# COMPACT_ATOMS: atom_id res chain seq x y z
N MET A 1 11.67 -3.37 -18.72
CA MET A 1 10.97 -2.70 -17.59
C MET A 1 11.64 -3.09 -16.28
N LYS A 2 11.91 -2.11 -15.42
CA LYS A 2 12.49 -2.38 -14.10
C LYS A 2 11.40 -2.37 -13.03
N ILE A 3 11.29 -3.46 -12.31
CA ILE A 3 10.30 -3.63 -11.23
C ILE A 3 11.08 -3.78 -9.92
N ALA A 4 10.73 -2.98 -8.93
CA ALA A 4 11.29 -3.11 -7.58
C ALA A 4 10.27 -3.81 -6.68
N VAL A 5 10.68 -4.91 -6.08
CA VAL A 5 9.91 -5.61 -5.06
C VAL A 5 10.46 -5.19 -3.70
N ILE A 6 9.62 -4.53 -2.92
CA ILE A 6 10.03 -3.95 -1.64
C ILE A 6 9.77 -4.96 -0.53
N GLN A 7 10.79 -5.18 0.31
CA GLN A 7 10.67 -5.93 1.56
C GLN A 7 10.95 -4.97 2.70
N MET A 8 10.12 -5.00 3.73
CA MET A 8 10.28 -4.09 4.86
C MET A 8 9.79 -4.74 6.14
N LEU A 9 10.33 -4.29 7.26
CA LEU A 9 9.83 -4.67 8.57
C LEU A 9 8.60 -3.84 8.89
N VAL A 10 7.54 -4.51 9.32
CA VAL A 10 6.26 -3.87 9.67
C VAL A 10 6.15 -3.85 11.19
N GLY A 11 6.04 -2.65 11.76
CA GLY A 11 5.88 -2.46 13.20
C GLY A 11 4.43 -2.16 13.55
N ASP A 12 4.22 -1.78 14.82
CA ASP A 12 2.89 -1.49 15.36
C ASP A 12 2.36 -0.11 14.94
N ASP A 13 3.25 0.80 14.54
CA ASP A 13 2.88 2.18 14.19
C ASP A 13 2.55 2.24 12.69
N LYS A 14 1.25 2.37 12.38
CA LYS A 14 0.77 2.42 11.00
C LYS A 14 1.35 3.59 10.23
N LEU A 15 1.44 4.77 10.83
CA LEU A 15 1.97 5.96 10.15
C LEU A 15 3.45 5.78 9.83
N LEU A 16 4.22 5.18 10.73
CA LEU A 16 5.63 4.90 10.48
C LEU A 16 5.79 3.84 9.38
N ASN A 17 4.94 2.83 9.36
CA ASN A 17 4.93 1.83 8.28
C ASN A 17 4.68 2.50 6.93
N LEU A 18 3.72 3.44 6.87
CA LEU A 18 3.43 4.19 5.66
C LEU A 18 4.61 5.06 5.23
N ASP A 19 5.25 5.76 6.17
CA ASP A 19 6.41 6.59 5.87
C ASP A 19 7.53 5.74 5.27
N ARG A 20 7.81 4.59 5.87
CA ARG A 20 8.82 3.65 5.35
C ARG A 20 8.48 3.14 3.96
N ALA A 21 7.21 2.78 3.74
CA ALA A 21 6.75 2.29 2.44
C ALA A 21 6.95 3.37 1.37
N CYS A 22 6.54 4.61 1.65
CA CYS A 22 6.69 5.73 0.72
C CYS A 22 8.16 6.06 0.45
N ASP A 23 9.02 5.97 1.47
CA ASP A 23 10.46 6.17 1.29
C ASP A 23 11.07 5.10 0.37
N PHE A 24 10.68 3.84 0.54
CA PHE A 24 11.13 2.76 -0.33
C PHE A 24 10.64 2.94 -1.76
N VAL A 25 9.41 3.43 -1.96
CA VAL A 25 8.90 3.75 -3.29
C VAL A 25 9.76 4.83 -3.95
N ALA A 26 10.09 5.88 -3.20
CA ALA A 26 10.94 6.97 -3.70
C ALA A 26 12.34 6.46 -4.07
N GLN A 27 12.94 5.62 -3.23
CA GLN A 27 14.24 5.02 -3.49
C GLN A 27 14.21 4.13 -4.73
N ALA A 28 13.17 3.33 -4.88
CA ALA A 28 12.98 2.47 -6.05
C ALA A 28 12.91 3.31 -7.33
N ALA A 29 12.15 4.39 -7.32
CA ALA A 29 12.01 5.29 -8.46
C ALA A 29 13.35 5.96 -8.80
N GLN A 30 14.11 6.40 -7.78
CA GLN A 30 15.44 6.98 -7.97
C GLN A 30 16.40 5.97 -8.59
N GLY A 31 16.25 4.70 -8.27
CA GLY A 31 17.05 3.62 -8.86
C GLY A 31 16.59 3.20 -10.25
N GLY A 32 15.61 3.87 -10.84
CA GLY A 32 15.14 3.63 -12.19
C GLY A 32 13.97 2.66 -12.30
N ALA A 33 13.35 2.26 -11.18
CA ALA A 33 12.18 1.39 -11.23
C ALA A 33 10.99 2.11 -11.85
N GLN A 34 10.24 1.39 -12.66
CA GLN A 34 9.00 1.88 -13.25
C GLN A 34 7.79 1.41 -12.46
N VAL A 35 7.93 0.32 -11.73
CA VAL A 35 6.90 -0.25 -10.86
C VAL A 35 7.51 -0.57 -9.51
N ALA A 36 6.87 -0.11 -8.45
CA ALA A 36 7.24 -0.45 -7.07
C ALA A 36 6.14 -1.32 -6.46
N VAL A 37 6.51 -2.48 -5.94
CA VAL A 37 5.57 -3.45 -5.36
C VAL A 37 5.81 -3.52 -3.85
N LEU A 38 4.81 -3.15 -3.07
CA LEU A 38 4.86 -3.22 -1.61
C LEU A 38 4.43 -4.62 -1.12
N PRO A 39 4.90 -5.04 0.07
CA PRO A 39 4.55 -6.37 0.58
C PRO A 39 3.11 -6.45 1.08
N GLU A 40 2.63 -7.68 1.25
CA GLU A 40 1.31 -7.94 1.83
C GLU A 40 1.24 -7.39 3.25
N MET A 41 0.11 -6.73 3.58
CA MET A 41 -0.13 -6.12 4.90
C MET A 41 1.03 -5.20 5.35
N PHE A 42 1.46 -4.32 4.46
CA PHE A 42 2.65 -3.50 4.70
C PHE A 42 2.46 -2.47 5.82
N ASN A 43 1.23 -2.12 6.19
CA ASN A 43 0.96 -1.11 7.21
C ASN A 43 0.42 -1.68 8.52
N CYS A 44 0.39 -3.01 8.66
CA CYS A 44 -0.28 -3.69 9.77
C CYS A 44 0.50 -4.94 10.16
N PRO A 45 0.79 -5.17 11.45
CA PRO A 45 1.37 -6.45 11.88
C PRO A 45 0.49 -7.61 11.44
N TYR A 46 1.10 -8.67 10.91
CA TYR A 46 0.39 -9.78 10.27
C TYR A 46 -0.18 -10.74 11.32
N LYS A 47 -1.22 -10.29 12.01
CA LYS A 47 -2.01 -11.08 12.96
C LYS A 47 -3.47 -10.74 12.75
N THR A 48 -4.31 -11.77 12.73
CA THR A 48 -5.74 -11.63 12.41
C THR A 48 -6.44 -10.61 13.33
N GLU A 49 -6.10 -10.58 14.61
CA GLU A 49 -6.71 -9.65 15.56
C GLU A 49 -6.37 -8.19 15.30
N ASN A 50 -5.30 -7.91 14.56
CA ASN A 50 -4.91 -6.54 14.23
C ASN A 50 -5.67 -5.99 13.03
N PHE A 51 -6.15 -6.83 12.14
CA PHE A 51 -6.73 -6.38 10.87
C PHE A 51 -7.91 -5.42 11.07
N PRO A 52 -8.90 -5.70 11.94
CA PRO A 52 -9.98 -4.73 12.16
C PRO A 52 -9.50 -3.43 12.78
N VAL A 53 -8.46 -3.46 13.60
CA VAL A 53 -7.92 -2.29 14.30
C VAL A 53 -7.23 -1.34 13.32
N TYR A 54 -6.51 -1.89 12.34
CA TYR A 54 -5.74 -1.11 11.36
C TYR A 54 -6.54 -0.80 10.09
N ALA A 55 -7.73 -1.37 9.93
CA ALA A 55 -8.51 -1.26 8.70
C ALA A 55 -8.95 0.18 8.43
N GLU A 56 -8.88 0.57 7.17
CA GLU A 56 -9.32 1.88 6.68
C GLU A 56 -10.32 1.67 5.55
N LYS A 57 -11.23 2.61 5.39
CA LYS A 57 -12.11 2.61 4.22
C LYS A 57 -11.32 2.90 2.96
N ALA A 58 -11.83 2.44 1.81
CA ALA A 58 -11.25 2.76 0.51
C ALA A 58 -11.17 4.29 0.36
N GLY A 59 -10.05 4.79 -0.15
CA GLY A 59 -9.79 6.22 -0.24
C GLY A 59 -9.33 6.86 1.07
N GLY A 60 -9.05 6.08 2.11
CA GLY A 60 -8.56 6.57 3.39
C GLY A 60 -7.10 7.04 3.33
N HIS A 61 -6.53 7.28 4.51
CA HIS A 61 -5.20 7.89 4.62
C HIS A 61 -4.10 7.07 3.91
N SER A 62 -4.09 5.76 4.10
CA SER A 62 -3.10 4.90 3.44
C SER A 62 -3.24 4.94 1.92
N TRP A 63 -4.46 4.88 1.43
CA TRP A 63 -4.74 5.00 0.00
C TRP A 63 -4.21 6.33 -0.56
N GLN A 64 -4.47 7.43 0.14
CA GLN A 64 -4.01 8.76 -0.26
C GLN A 64 -2.48 8.83 -0.30
N ARG A 65 -1.81 8.28 0.71
CA ARG A 65 -0.34 8.26 0.77
C ARG A 65 0.26 7.48 -0.40
N LEU A 66 -0.33 6.35 -0.76
CA LEU A 66 0.15 5.53 -1.89
C LEU A 66 -0.09 6.24 -3.22
N SER A 67 -1.25 6.85 -3.39
CA SER A 67 -1.57 7.65 -4.57
C SER A 67 -0.57 8.78 -4.74
N ASP A 68 -0.29 9.52 -3.67
CA ASP A 68 0.68 10.63 -3.69
C ASP A 68 2.10 10.12 -3.99
N ALA A 69 2.51 9.00 -3.42
CA ALA A 69 3.82 8.42 -3.68
C ALA A 69 4.00 8.06 -5.16
N ALA A 70 2.98 7.47 -5.77
CA ALA A 70 3.00 7.13 -7.20
C ALA A 70 3.14 8.40 -8.05
N ARG A 71 2.35 9.41 -7.76
CA ARG A 71 2.34 10.67 -8.51
C ARG A 71 3.64 11.44 -8.33
N GLN A 72 4.10 11.60 -7.09
CA GLN A 72 5.30 12.40 -6.79
C GLN A 72 6.58 11.78 -7.34
N ASN A 73 6.62 10.46 -7.44
CA ASN A 73 7.80 9.73 -7.90
C ASN A 73 7.68 9.24 -9.35
N ASP A 74 6.58 9.55 -10.02
CA ASP A 74 6.33 9.15 -11.42
C ASP A 74 6.56 7.65 -11.63
N VAL A 75 5.94 6.83 -10.78
CA VAL A 75 6.12 5.38 -10.74
C VAL A 75 4.77 4.71 -10.51
N TYR A 76 4.57 3.53 -11.12
CA TYR A 76 3.43 2.68 -10.79
C TYR A 76 3.65 2.08 -9.41
N VAL A 77 2.61 2.06 -8.58
CA VAL A 77 2.67 1.46 -7.25
C VAL A 77 1.65 0.34 -7.15
N VAL A 78 2.13 -0.87 -6.84
CA VAL A 78 1.28 -1.96 -6.42
C VAL A 78 1.26 -1.92 -4.89
N GLY A 79 0.17 -1.43 -4.34
CA GLY A 79 0.04 -1.16 -2.91
C GLY A 79 -0.24 -2.43 -2.11
N GLY A 80 0.65 -3.31 -2.15
CA GLY A 80 0.91 -4.53 -1.44
C GLY A 80 -0.27 -5.35 -1.12
N SER A 81 -0.66 -5.21 0.10
CA SER A 81 -2.04 -5.17 0.55
C SER A 81 -2.11 -4.48 1.91
N LEU A 82 -3.32 -4.12 2.30
CA LEU A 82 -3.61 -3.52 3.60
C LEU A 82 -5.05 -3.86 4.01
N PRO A 83 -5.37 -3.80 5.31
CA PRO A 83 -6.73 -4.08 5.73
C PRO A 83 -7.66 -2.94 5.35
N GLU A 84 -8.75 -3.29 4.71
CA GLU A 84 -9.79 -2.37 4.27
C GLU A 84 -11.10 -2.71 4.95
N ALA A 85 -11.79 -1.71 5.51
CA ALA A 85 -13.13 -1.86 6.06
C ALA A 85 -14.15 -1.30 5.08
N ASP A 86 -15.23 -2.04 4.83
CA ASP A 86 -16.37 -1.52 4.06
C ASP A 86 -17.38 -0.82 4.97
N ASP A 87 -18.46 -0.29 4.40
CA ASP A 87 -19.49 0.42 5.16
C ASP A 87 -20.28 -0.47 6.12
N ALA A 88 -20.26 -1.77 5.89
CA ALA A 88 -20.90 -2.76 6.78
C ALA A 88 -19.96 -3.24 7.89
N GLY A 89 -18.73 -2.73 7.96
CA GLY A 89 -17.75 -3.14 8.95
C GLY A 89 -17.01 -4.42 8.63
N ARG A 90 -17.16 -4.95 7.41
CA ARG A 90 -16.38 -6.12 6.99
C ARG A 90 -14.97 -5.72 6.65
N VAL A 91 -14.01 -6.58 6.98
CA VAL A 91 -12.59 -6.32 6.77
C VAL A 91 -12.04 -7.23 5.68
N PHE A 92 -11.37 -6.63 4.71
CA PHE A 92 -10.77 -7.33 3.57
C PHE A 92 -9.27 -7.09 3.54
N ASN A 93 -8.55 -8.06 3.01
CA ASN A 93 -7.16 -7.90 2.62
C ASN A 93 -7.15 -7.37 1.19
N SER A 94 -6.88 -6.08 1.03
CA SER A 94 -7.09 -5.37 -0.24
C SER A 94 -5.77 -4.85 -0.81
N SER A 95 -5.59 -5.06 -2.11
CA SER A 95 -4.49 -4.50 -2.88
C SER A 95 -5.00 -3.42 -3.81
N TYR A 96 -4.24 -2.36 -3.97
CA TYR A 96 -4.54 -1.27 -4.90
C TYR A 96 -3.38 -1.10 -5.86
N VAL A 97 -3.69 -0.74 -7.11
CA VAL A 97 -2.66 -0.42 -8.11
C VAL A 97 -2.88 1.01 -8.56
N PHE A 98 -1.82 1.81 -8.49
CA PHE A 98 -1.85 3.22 -8.90
C PHE A 98 -0.95 3.43 -10.12
N ASP A 99 -1.39 4.27 -11.05
CA ASP A 99 -0.56 4.70 -12.17
C ASP A 99 0.35 5.87 -11.74
N ARG A 100 1.18 6.35 -12.67
CA ARG A 100 2.16 7.42 -12.41
C ARG A 100 1.53 8.76 -12.06
N LYS A 101 0.23 8.92 -12.27
CA LYS A 101 -0.51 10.13 -11.93
C LYS A 101 -1.27 9.98 -10.62
N GLY A 102 -1.09 8.87 -9.93
CA GLY A 102 -1.75 8.57 -8.67
C GLY A 102 -3.19 8.10 -8.80
N ARG A 103 -3.61 7.73 -10.02
CA ARG A 103 -4.97 7.22 -10.24
C ARG A 103 -5.01 5.73 -9.95
N GLN A 104 -6.05 5.29 -9.26
CA GLN A 104 -6.27 3.86 -9.04
C GLN A 104 -6.70 3.21 -10.36
N ILE A 105 -5.91 2.24 -10.82
CA ILE A 105 -6.19 1.51 -12.06
C ILE A 105 -6.51 0.04 -11.79
N GLY A 106 -6.38 -0.41 -10.54
CA GLY A 106 -6.73 -1.77 -10.17
C GLY A 106 -7.00 -1.90 -8.69
N LYS A 107 -7.80 -2.91 -8.33
CA LYS A 107 -8.12 -3.25 -6.94
C LYS A 107 -8.43 -4.73 -6.87
N HIS A 108 -7.91 -5.39 -5.83
CA HIS A 108 -8.22 -6.78 -5.55
C HIS A 108 -8.50 -6.95 -4.06
N ARG A 109 -9.60 -7.60 -3.74
CA ARG A 109 -9.93 -8.02 -2.37
C ARG A 109 -9.73 -9.53 -2.28
N LYS A 110 -8.86 -9.94 -1.38
CA LYS A 110 -8.65 -11.37 -1.15
C LYS A 110 -9.82 -11.91 -0.34
N ALA A 111 -10.42 -13.00 -0.83
CA ALA A 111 -11.46 -13.70 -0.10
C ALA A 111 -10.82 -14.54 1.02
N HIS A 112 -11.50 -14.56 2.18
CA HIS A 112 -11.08 -15.38 3.31
C HIS A 112 -12.03 -16.53 3.52
#